data_5844ed5eedd6f8c1528b5c2dfe8369d6
#
_entry.id   5844ed5eedd6f8c1528b5c2dfe8369d6
#
_cell.length_a   1.000
_cell.length_b   1.000
_cell.length_c   1.000
_cell.angle_alpha   90.00
_cell.angle_beta   90.00
_cell.angle_gamma   90.00
#
_symmetry.space_group_name_H-M   'P 1'
#
loop_
_entity.id
_entity.type
_entity.pdbx_description
1 polymer ?
#
loop_
_entity_poly.entity_id
_entity_poly.type
_entity_poly.pdbx_seq_one_letter_code
_entity_poly.pdbx_strand_id
1 'polypeptide(L)'
;MKTAYSLASALLLSSSLSLPATAADLTTAPTATGYNWNGFYVGVGGGIGAITHEIGISPLAGFEFNGIGGEGYFGELTVGYDMQLTERIVAGVFATYRAGNMATTLDIDAAPFFTFDADVTLDHGYDVIGRVGYLVTPNTLAYVLGGYSHQHFALDTSIGFDMDWDADGYVLGGGLEAVLAGNWTLKSEYRYGQYDLGNFGLGSFLDVESSTHTFHTALAYRFGGGATAAAAAFAPVSYDFAGLKVGIAGGLGAVVHELDILGGIANFNGIGGEGAFGEVSIGYDFRIAPNWIAGVQADYRWGNISTDLDLSGLGFDASITADHGYDLIARLGYEVYDNTLIYGLAGMSWQHFQLDTSISGIDYDWDTHGWTAGAGIEAALSDRVTAKVEYRYAEYDGEDFESGGILEAIPSMHTVRFGLSYKIF
;
A
#
# COMPACT_ATOMS: atom_id res chain seq x y z
N MET A 1 -13.18 -8.57 22.25
CA MET A 1 -12.48 -9.86 22.25
C MET A 1 -12.61 -10.61 20.91
N LYS A 2 -13.04 -9.94 19.83
CA LYS A 2 -13.19 -10.49 18.46
C LYS A 2 -12.13 -10.02 17.46
N THR A 3 -11.35 -9.00 17.76
CA THR A 3 -10.31 -8.39 16.90
C THR A 3 -9.01 -9.19 16.76
N ALA A 4 -8.85 -10.32 17.42
CA ALA A 4 -7.61 -11.12 17.36
C ALA A 4 -7.52 -12.12 16.19
N TYR A 5 -8.53 -12.24 15.32
CA TYR A 5 -8.56 -13.28 14.30
C TYR A 5 -8.17 -12.83 12.87
N SER A 6 -8.17 -11.55 12.56
CA SER A 6 -7.84 -11.08 11.20
C SER A 6 -6.34 -11.04 10.88
N LEU A 7 -5.48 -10.92 11.87
CA LEU A 7 -4.01 -10.81 11.69
C LEU A 7 -3.27 -12.15 11.54
N ALA A 8 -3.87 -13.26 11.93
CA ALA A 8 -3.22 -14.58 11.85
C ALA A 8 -3.09 -15.13 10.41
N SER A 9 -3.86 -14.61 9.46
CA SER A 9 -3.89 -15.12 8.09
C SER A 9 -2.82 -14.50 7.17
N ALA A 10 -2.37 -13.30 7.44
CA ALA A 10 -1.36 -12.62 6.61
C ALA A 10 0.09 -13.08 6.89
N LEU A 11 0.35 -13.65 8.06
CA LEU A 11 1.70 -14.11 8.45
C LEU A 11 2.01 -15.57 8.06
N LEU A 12 1.06 -16.33 7.56
CA LEU A 12 1.24 -17.77 7.26
C LEU A 12 1.83 -18.08 5.88
N LEU A 13 2.12 -17.10 5.04
CA LEU A 13 2.82 -17.31 3.76
C LEU A 13 4.35 -17.34 3.88
N SER A 14 4.91 -17.29 5.08
CA SER A 14 6.36 -17.37 5.32
C SER A 14 6.87 -18.79 5.57
N SER A 15 6.10 -19.84 5.32
CA SER A 15 6.55 -21.22 5.52
C SER A 15 7.47 -21.71 4.39
N SER A 16 8.76 -21.71 4.70
CA SER A 16 9.81 -22.60 4.20
C SER A 16 9.97 -22.75 2.67
N LEU A 17 10.52 -21.75 2.00
CA LEU A 17 11.31 -21.97 0.79
C LEU A 17 12.76 -22.22 1.20
N SER A 18 13.13 -23.48 1.48
CA SER A 18 14.51 -23.91 1.53
C SER A 18 15.07 -23.97 0.11
N LEU A 19 15.69 -22.90 -0.36
CA LEU A 19 16.46 -22.91 -1.60
C LEU A 19 17.74 -23.73 -1.36
N PRO A 20 18.12 -24.64 -2.25
CA PRO A 20 19.38 -25.36 -2.13
C PRO A 20 20.55 -24.39 -2.31
N ALA A 21 21.39 -24.25 -1.28
CA ALA A 21 22.64 -23.54 -1.38
C ALA A 21 23.61 -24.37 -2.23
N THR A 22 23.79 -24.00 -3.49
CA THR A 22 24.91 -24.48 -4.29
C THR A 22 26.13 -23.62 -4.01
N ALA A 23 27.11 -24.19 -3.30
CA ALA A 23 28.41 -23.56 -3.13
C ALA A 23 29.08 -23.41 -4.49
N ALA A 24 29.27 -22.18 -4.95
CA ALA A 24 30.05 -21.87 -6.15
C ALA A 24 31.50 -21.58 -5.73
N ASP A 25 32.41 -22.25 -6.41
CA ASP A 25 33.86 -22.10 -6.28
C ASP A 25 34.32 -20.74 -6.78
N LEU A 26 34.97 -19.94 -5.93
CA LEU A 26 35.37 -18.55 -6.18
C LEU A 26 36.74 -18.48 -6.85
N THR A 27 36.82 -18.45 -8.17
CA THR A 27 38.02 -17.93 -8.89
C THR A 27 37.74 -17.37 -10.28
N THR A 28 36.81 -16.47 -10.45
CA THR A 28 36.80 -15.48 -11.55
C THR A 28 36.02 -14.26 -11.06
N ALA A 29 36.53 -13.04 -11.32
CA ALA A 29 35.77 -11.83 -11.06
C ALA A 29 34.40 -11.95 -11.71
N PRO A 30 33.29 -11.72 -10.97
CA PRO A 30 31.96 -11.89 -11.52
C PRO A 30 31.78 -10.94 -12.70
N THR A 31 31.68 -11.47 -13.90
CA THR A 31 31.11 -10.74 -15.01
C THR A 31 29.69 -10.43 -14.61
N ALA A 32 29.33 -9.14 -14.51
CA ALA A 32 27.98 -8.73 -14.19
C ALA A 32 27.03 -9.46 -15.17
N THR A 33 26.18 -10.33 -14.62
CA THR A 33 25.20 -11.05 -15.40
C THR A 33 23.96 -10.18 -15.51
N GLY A 34 23.56 -9.82 -16.72
CA GLY A 34 22.30 -9.18 -17.00
C GLY A 34 21.15 -10.19 -17.00
N TYR A 35 19.94 -9.67 -17.05
CA TYR A 35 18.71 -10.45 -17.17
C TYR A 35 17.99 -10.09 -18.48
N ASN A 36 17.38 -11.09 -19.11
CA ASN A 36 16.54 -10.85 -20.29
C ASN A 36 15.11 -10.48 -19.85
N TRP A 37 14.77 -9.22 -20.00
CA TRP A 37 13.45 -8.69 -19.63
C TRP A 37 12.40 -8.86 -20.74
N ASN A 38 12.80 -9.33 -21.95
CA ASN A 38 11.87 -9.53 -23.05
C ASN A 38 11.04 -10.80 -22.86
N GLY A 39 9.77 -10.73 -23.22
CA GLY A 39 8.92 -11.91 -23.36
C GLY A 39 7.67 -11.89 -22.50
N PHE A 40 6.93 -12.97 -22.62
CA PHE A 40 5.72 -13.21 -21.82
C PHE A 40 6.07 -13.58 -20.40
N TYR A 41 5.18 -13.22 -19.49
CA TYR A 41 5.22 -13.66 -18.11
C TYR A 41 3.83 -13.92 -17.55
N VAL A 42 3.77 -14.77 -16.54
CA VAL A 42 2.59 -15.01 -15.73
C VAL A 42 2.97 -14.80 -14.27
N GLY A 43 2.05 -14.27 -13.48
CA GLY A 43 2.30 -14.00 -12.06
C GLY A 43 1.13 -14.41 -11.20
N VAL A 44 1.44 -14.73 -9.95
CA VAL A 44 0.47 -14.93 -8.88
C VAL A 44 0.91 -14.11 -7.69
N GLY A 45 -0.03 -13.44 -7.08
CA GLY A 45 0.25 -12.55 -5.98
C GLY A 45 -0.98 -12.19 -5.18
N GLY A 46 -0.87 -11.14 -4.46
CA GLY A 46 -1.94 -10.55 -3.69
C GLY A 46 -1.54 -9.17 -3.20
N GLY A 47 -2.47 -8.55 -2.52
CA GLY A 47 -2.26 -7.22 -1.99
C GLY A 47 -3.21 -6.92 -0.85
N ILE A 48 -2.97 -5.76 -0.29
CA ILE A 48 -3.78 -5.15 0.76
C ILE A 48 -3.94 -3.68 0.42
N GLY A 49 -4.99 -3.07 0.94
CA GLY A 49 -5.20 -1.64 0.70
C GLY A 49 -6.46 -1.11 1.34
N ALA A 50 -6.66 0.17 1.09
CA ALA A 50 -7.84 0.90 1.50
C ALA A 50 -8.64 1.37 0.29
N ILE A 51 -9.93 1.55 0.49
CA ILE A 51 -10.87 2.17 -0.42
C ILE A 51 -11.49 3.39 0.28
N THR A 52 -11.68 4.47 -0.45
CA THR A 52 -12.38 5.65 0.04
C THR A 52 -13.48 6.01 -0.95
N HIS A 53 -14.68 6.29 -0.44
CA HIS A 53 -15.82 6.73 -1.24
C HIS A 53 -16.10 8.21 -0.95
N GLU A 54 -16.18 8.99 -2.00
CA GLU A 54 -16.60 10.37 -1.97
C GLU A 54 -18.08 10.45 -2.38
N ILE A 55 -18.90 11.13 -1.57
CA ILE A 55 -20.33 11.30 -1.82
C ILE A 55 -20.64 12.79 -1.96
N GLY A 56 -21.11 13.18 -3.14
CA GLY A 56 -21.64 14.50 -3.44
C GLY A 56 -23.16 14.51 -3.49
N ILE A 57 -23.83 15.44 -2.78
CA ILE A 57 -25.28 15.60 -2.83
C ILE A 57 -25.62 17.00 -3.35
N SER A 58 -25.90 17.09 -4.64
CA SER A 58 -26.07 18.37 -5.37
C SER A 58 -27.22 19.31 -4.91
N PRO A 59 -28.38 18.83 -4.40
CA PRO A 59 -29.43 19.73 -3.88
C PRO A 59 -29.14 20.34 -2.53
N LEU A 60 -28.27 19.69 -1.74
CA LEU A 60 -27.74 20.26 -0.51
C LEU A 60 -26.49 21.05 -0.88
N ALA A 61 -26.67 22.25 -1.43
CA ALA A 61 -25.62 23.09 -2.00
C ALA A 61 -24.29 22.96 -1.24
N GLY A 62 -23.30 22.26 -1.84
CA GLY A 62 -21.99 22.03 -1.25
C GLY A 62 -21.93 20.95 -0.17
N PHE A 63 -22.71 19.87 -0.27
CA PHE A 63 -22.46 18.66 0.50
C PHE A 63 -21.48 17.78 -0.25
N GLU A 64 -20.27 17.69 0.24
CA GLU A 64 -19.25 16.72 -0.19
C GLU A 64 -18.66 16.07 1.04
N PHE A 65 -18.61 14.73 1.04
CA PHE A 65 -18.00 13.93 2.06
C PHE A 65 -17.11 12.89 1.42
N ASN A 66 -15.80 13.03 1.58
CA ASN A 66 -14.80 12.08 1.07
C ASN A 66 -14.38 11.06 2.12
N GLY A 67 -15.23 10.79 3.07
CA GLY A 67 -14.86 10.08 4.29
C GLY A 67 -15.53 8.74 4.49
N ILE A 68 -16.05 8.07 3.48
CA ILE A 68 -16.49 6.68 3.64
C ILE A 68 -15.38 5.77 3.14
N GLY A 69 -14.70 5.10 4.07
CA GLY A 69 -13.55 4.27 3.77
C GLY A 69 -13.73 2.82 4.19
N GLY A 70 -12.86 1.99 3.72
CA GLY A 70 -12.76 0.59 4.09
C GLY A 70 -11.39 0.05 3.77
N GLU A 71 -11.09 -1.13 4.26
CA GLU A 71 -9.81 -1.78 4.02
C GLU A 71 -10.00 -3.27 3.72
N GLY A 72 -8.95 -3.91 3.20
CA GLY A 72 -9.00 -5.34 2.98
C GLY A 72 -7.84 -5.88 2.15
N TYR A 73 -7.98 -7.11 1.72
CA TYR A 73 -6.96 -7.84 0.98
C TYR A 73 -7.53 -8.54 -0.24
N PHE A 74 -6.64 -8.89 -1.17
CA PHE A 74 -7.02 -9.59 -2.39
C PHE A 74 -5.90 -10.52 -2.86
N GLY A 75 -6.28 -11.55 -3.63
CA GLY A 75 -5.37 -12.32 -4.46
C GLY A 75 -5.41 -11.83 -5.91
N GLU A 76 -4.30 -11.95 -6.64
CA GLU A 76 -4.25 -11.58 -8.06
C GLU A 76 -3.56 -12.61 -8.94
N LEU A 77 -4.00 -12.68 -10.19
CA LEU A 77 -3.34 -13.37 -11.29
C LEU A 77 -2.96 -12.34 -12.35
N THR A 78 -1.74 -12.45 -12.87
CA THR A 78 -1.21 -11.53 -13.87
C THR A 78 -0.73 -12.28 -15.11
N VAL A 79 -0.97 -11.71 -16.29
CA VAL A 79 -0.36 -12.11 -17.55
C VAL A 79 0.14 -10.87 -18.26
N GLY A 80 1.37 -10.90 -18.79
CA GLY A 80 1.92 -9.72 -19.43
C GLY A 80 3.01 -10.05 -20.45
N TYR A 81 3.39 -9.01 -21.16
CA TYR A 81 4.50 -9.03 -22.12
C TYR A 81 5.33 -7.76 -21.98
N ASP A 82 6.63 -7.95 -21.84
CA ASP A 82 7.61 -6.86 -21.81
C ASP A 82 8.53 -6.90 -23.01
N MET A 83 8.99 -5.73 -23.40
CA MET A 83 9.98 -5.51 -24.43
C MET A 83 11.05 -4.55 -23.94
N GLN A 84 12.29 -4.97 -23.95
CA GLN A 84 13.43 -4.11 -23.63
C GLN A 84 13.76 -3.26 -24.85
N LEU A 85 13.44 -1.97 -24.77
CA LEU A 85 13.61 -1.01 -25.88
C LEU A 85 15.04 -0.54 -26.04
N THR A 86 15.76 -0.43 -24.91
CA THR A 86 17.17 -0.04 -24.85
C THR A 86 17.88 -0.88 -23.79
N GLU A 87 19.18 -0.66 -23.60
CA GLU A 87 19.92 -1.34 -22.53
C GLU A 87 19.33 -1.12 -21.13
N ARG A 88 18.55 -0.04 -20.92
CA ARG A 88 17.97 0.33 -19.60
C ARG A 88 16.48 0.56 -19.60
N ILE A 89 15.81 0.63 -20.73
CA ILE A 89 14.38 0.93 -20.79
C ILE A 89 13.61 -0.31 -21.20
N VAL A 90 12.63 -0.67 -20.38
CA VAL A 90 11.67 -1.73 -20.61
C VAL A 90 10.28 -1.11 -20.70
N ALA A 91 9.52 -1.49 -21.73
CA ALA A 91 8.10 -1.15 -21.84
C ALA A 91 7.28 -2.43 -21.92
N GLY A 92 6.08 -2.42 -21.39
CA GLY A 92 5.24 -3.60 -21.38
C GLY A 92 3.77 -3.30 -21.20
N VAL A 93 2.98 -4.34 -21.42
CA VAL A 93 1.54 -4.36 -21.14
C VAL A 93 1.21 -5.61 -20.35
N PHE A 94 0.27 -5.49 -19.41
CA PHE A 94 -0.18 -6.64 -18.66
C PHE A 94 -1.65 -6.49 -18.26
N ALA A 95 -2.29 -7.62 -18.04
CA ALA A 95 -3.61 -7.69 -17.45
C ALA A 95 -3.52 -8.41 -16.11
N THR A 96 -4.32 -7.95 -15.15
CA THR A 96 -4.50 -8.61 -13.86
C THR A 96 -5.97 -8.90 -13.63
N TYR A 97 -6.25 -10.01 -12.99
CA TYR A 97 -7.55 -10.32 -12.39
C TYR A 97 -7.32 -10.41 -10.88
N ARG A 98 -8.13 -9.71 -10.11
CA ARG A 98 -8.09 -9.74 -8.66
C ARG A 98 -9.42 -10.20 -8.07
N ALA A 99 -9.36 -10.85 -6.92
CA ALA A 99 -10.51 -11.18 -6.10
C ALA A 99 -10.13 -11.06 -4.62
N GLY A 100 -11.02 -10.45 -3.85
CA GLY A 100 -10.72 -10.12 -2.44
C GLY A 100 -11.95 -9.63 -1.69
N ASN A 101 -11.69 -8.83 -0.65
CA ASN A 101 -12.72 -8.31 0.23
C ASN A 101 -12.33 -6.95 0.81
N MET A 102 -12.07 -5.97 -0.05
CA MET A 102 -11.94 -4.60 0.47
C MET A 102 -13.34 -4.07 0.77
N ALA A 103 -13.66 -3.89 2.05
CA ALA A 103 -15.02 -3.62 2.48
C ALA A 103 -15.09 -2.42 3.43
N THR A 104 -16.19 -1.69 3.31
CA THR A 104 -16.68 -0.74 4.29
C THR A 104 -17.84 -1.39 5.00
N THR A 105 -17.80 -1.49 6.34
CA THR A 105 -18.81 -2.20 7.13
C THR A 105 -19.51 -1.29 8.13
N LEU A 106 -20.82 -1.47 8.28
CA LEU A 106 -21.64 -0.83 9.30
C LEU A 106 -22.40 -1.91 10.06
N ASP A 107 -22.08 -2.06 11.34
CA ASP A 107 -22.75 -2.98 12.26
C ASP A 107 -23.51 -2.20 13.33
N ILE A 108 -24.79 -2.49 13.49
CA ILE A 108 -25.60 -1.96 14.60
C ILE A 108 -26.19 -3.13 15.39
N ASP A 109 -25.75 -3.32 16.64
CA ASP A 109 -26.26 -4.33 17.55
C ASP A 109 -26.92 -3.70 18.79
N ALA A 110 -28.15 -3.30 18.64
CA ALA A 110 -29.01 -2.81 19.73
C ALA A 110 -29.99 -3.88 20.21
N ALA A 111 -29.55 -5.15 20.26
CA ALA A 111 -30.41 -6.26 20.70
C ALA A 111 -30.96 -6.02 22.13
N PRO A 112 -32.22 -6.41 22.42
CA PRO A 112 -33.15 -7.17 21.58
C PRO A 112 -34.04 -6.29 20.67
N PHE A 113 -33.78 -5.01 20.50
CA PHE A 113 -34.68 -4.08 19.84
C PHE A 113 -34.46 -4.04 18.32
N PHE A 114 -33.18 -4.04 17.89
CA PHE A 114 -32.81 -3.87 16.49
C PHE A 114 -31.37 -4.36 16.26
N THR A 115 -31.14 -5.05 15.13
CA THR A 115 -29.82 -5.35 14.58
C THR A 115 -29.83 -5.02 13.10
N PHE A 116 -28.77 -4.42 12.60
CA PHE A 116 -28.60 -4.08 11.19
C PHE A 116 -27.15 -4.16 10.83
N ASP A 117 -26.85 -4.89 9.76
CA ASP A 117 -25.52 -4.98 9.17
C ASP A 117 -25.61 -4.56 7.70
N ALA A 118 -24.61 -3.81 7.23
CA ALA A 118 -24.45 -3.41 5.84
C ALA A 118 -22.97 -3.37 5.46
N ASP A 119 -22.64 -4.07 4.38
CA ASP A 119 -21.29 -4.16 3.84
C ASP A 119 -21.27 -3.70 2.39
N VAL A 120 -20.38 -2.75 2.07
CA VAL A 120 -20.03 -2.41 0.68
C VAL A 120 -18.66 -3.01 0.39
N THR A 121 -18.61 -4.00 -0.47
CA THR A 121 -17.40 -4.76 -0.77
C THR A 121 -16.97 -4.59 -2.21
N LEU A 122 -15.69 -4.27 -2.45
CA LEU A 122 -15.01 -4.46 -3.72
C LEU A 122 -14.47 -5.90 -3.72
N ASP A 123 -15.16 -6.81 -4.44
CA ASP A 123 -14.91 -8.24 -4.34
C ASP A 123 -14.05 -8.79 -5.47
N HIS A 124 -14.20 -8.31 -6.71
CA HIS A 124 -13.39 -8.74 -7.83
C HIS A 124 -13.28 -7.69 -8.94
N GLY A 125 -12.31 -7.86 -9.84
CA GLY A 125 -12.15 -7.00 -10.98
C GLY A 125 -10.94 -7.34 -11.83
N TYR A 126 -10.73 -6.56 -12.88
CA TYR A 126 -9.56 -6.71 -13.74
C TYR A 126 -9.01 -5.36 -14.16
N ASP A 127 -7.70 -5.35 -14.40
CA ASP A 127 -6.99 -4.18 -14.92
C ASP A 127 -6.28 -4.54 -16.23
N VAL A 128 -6.17 -3.57 -17.15
CA VAL A 128 -5.33 -3.61 -18.34
C VAL A 128 -4.38 -2.44 -18.30
N ILE A 129 -3.09 -2.72 -18.11
CA ILE A 129 -2.08 -1.74 -17.68
C ILE A 129 -0.92 -1.71 -18.66
N GLY A 130 -0.50 -0.49 -19.04
CA GLY A 130 0.78 -0.23 -19.64
C GLY A 130 1.82 0.14 -18.59
N ARG A 131 3.08 -0.27 -18.79
CA ARG A 131 4.20 0.13 -17.93
C ARG A 131 5.42 0.56 -18.71
N VAL A 132 6.16 1.50 -18.15
CA VAL A 132 7.50 1.88 -18.64
C VAL A 132 8.44 1.90 -17.46
N GLY A 133 9.56 1.19 -17.58
CA GLY A 133 10.52 1.05 -16.51
C GLY A 133 11.95 1.34 -16.94
N TYR A 134 12.75 1.64 -15.94
CA TYR A 134 14.17 1.85 -16.02
C TYR A 134 14.91 0.80 -15.19
N LEU A 135 15.85 0.10 -15.81
CA LEU A 135 16.71 -0.86 -15.11
C LEU A 135 17.69 -0.09 -14.23
N VAL A 136 17.39 -0.05 -12.94
CA VAL A 136 18.26 0.58 -11.92
C VAL A 136 19.49 -0.27 -11.68
N THR A 137 19.34 -1.60 -11.76
CA THR A 137 20.41 -2.58 -11.83
C THR A 137 20.14 -3.55 -13.00
N PRO A 138 21.10 -4.40 -13.41
CA PRO A 138 20.82 -5.43 -14.41
C PRO A 138 19.65 -6.35 -14.08
N ASN A 139 19.37 -6.53 -12.77
CA ASN A 139 18.42 -7.48 -12.22
C ASN A 139 17.22 -6.82 -11.52
N THR A 140 17.11 -5.46 -11.58
CA THR A 140 16.02 -4.72 -10.91
C THR A 140 15.48 -3.63 -11.80
N LEU A 141 14.18 -3.68 -12.03
CA LEU A 141 13.41 -2.73 -12.83
C LEU A 141 12.60 -1.82 -11.91
N ALA A 142 12.82 -0.51 -11.98
CA ALA A 142 11.90 0.49 -11.43
C ALA A 142 10.97 0.96 -12.54
N TYR A 143 9.66 1.06 -12.29
CA TYR A 143 8.69 1.41 -13.32
C TYR A 143 7.55 2.24 -12.79
N VAL A 144 6.93 2.96 -13.72
CA VAL A 144 5.61 3.57 -13.55
C VAL A 144 4.61 2.82 -14.41
N LEU A 145 3.37 2.84 -13.99
CA LEU A 145 2.28 2.13 -14.63
C LEU A 145 1.03 3.00 -14.73
N GLY A 146 0.18 2.67 -15.69
CA GLY A 146 -1.13 3.28 -15.79
C GLY A 146 -2.00 2.52 -16.77
N GLY A 147 -3.31 2.54 -16.52
CA GLY A 147 -4.22 1.76 -17.34
C GLY A 147 -5.68 1.89 -16.96
N TYR A 148 -6.48 1.06 -17.59
CA TYR A 148 -7.90 0.90 -17.35
C TYR A 148 -8.13 -0.13 -16.27
N SER A 149 -9.15 0.11 -15.43
CA SER A 149 -9.58 -0.78 -14.38
C SER A 149 -11.11 -0.92 -14.40
N HIS A 150 -11.58 -2.15 -14.20
CA HIS A 150 -12.98 -2.52 -14.08
C HIS A 150 -13.17 -3.29 -12.80
N GLN A 151 -14.07 -2.84 -11.92
CA GLN A 151 -14.25 -3.40 -10.58
C GLN A 151 -15.73 -3.68 -10.33
N HIS A 152 -15.97 -4.77 -9.62
CA HIS A 152 -17.29 -5.17 -9.16
C HIS A 152 -17.46 -4.83 -7.69
N PHE A 153 -18.58 -4.18 -7.38
CA PHE A 153 -18.97 -3.79 -6.01
C PHE A 153 -20.26 -4.50 -5.64
N ALA A 154 -20.34 -4.96 -4.42
CA ALA A 154 -21.52 -5.55 -3.83
C ALA A 154 -21.91 -4.81 -2.55
N LEU A 155 -23.20 -4.51 -2.39
CA LEU A 155 -23.83 -4.09 -1.15
C LEU A 155 -24.68 -5.23 -0.62
N ASP A 156 -24.32 -5.73 0.54
CA ASP A 156 -25.04 -6.76 1.27
C ASP A 156 -25.65 -6.16 2.54
N THR A 157 -26.92 -6.46 2.83
CA THR A 157 -27.58 -5.98 4.06
C THR A 157 -28.32 -7.09 4.79
N SER A 158 -28.33 -7.04 6.11
CA SER A 158 -29.06 -8.00 6.96
C SER A 158 -30.59 -7.95 6.82
N ILE A 159 -31.13 -6.91 6.19
CA ILE A 159 -32.56 -6.78 5.91
C ILE A 159 -32.96 -7.34 4.52
N GLY A 160 -31.99 -7.91 3.76
CA GLY A 160 -32.22 -8.50 2.44
C GLY A 160 -32.38 -7.47 1.32
N PHE A 161 -31.82 -6.29 1.48
CA PHE A 161 -31.63 -5.33 0.40
C PHE A 161 -30.19 -5.46 -0.09
N ASP A 162 -29.99 -6.19 -1.19
CA ASP A 162 -28.68 -6.47 -1.76
C ASP A 162 -28.61 -5.84 -3.16
N MET A 163 -27.45 -5.32 -3.53
CA MET A 163 -27.27 -4.66 -4.83
C MET A 163 -25.84 -4.85 -5.32
N ASP A 164 -25.69 -5.26 -6.59
CA ASP A 164 -24.40 -5.38 -7.26
C ASP A 164 -24.27 -4.34 -8.38
N TRP A 165 -23.07 -3.82 -8.58
CA TRP A 165 -22.78 -2.92 -9.71
C TRP A 165 -21.31 -2.98 -10.13
N ASP A 166 -21.07 -2.65 -11.38
CA ASP A 166 -19.72 -2.54 -11.93
C ASP A 166 -19.33 -1.07 -12.06
N ALA A 167 -18.07 -0.77 -11.83
CA ALA A 167 -17.48 0.55 -12.01
C ALA A 167 -16.24 0.49 -12.90
N ASP A 168 -16.17 1.42 -13.82
CA ASP A 168 -15.03 1.65 -14.67
C ASP A 168 -14.17 2.79 -14.15
N GLY A 169 -12.87 2.66 -14.33
CA GLY A 169 -11.95 3.66 -13.84
C GLY A 169 -10.57 3.55 -14.46
N TYR A 170 -9.63 4.26 -13.85
CA TYR A 170 -8.23 4.19 -14.21
C TYR A 170 -7.36 3.83 -13.00
N VAL A 171 -6.21 3.25 -13.28
CA VAL A 171 -5.16 3.03 -12.29
C VAL A 171 -3.88 3.73 -12.70
N LEU A 172 -3.19 4.31 -11.72
CA LEU A 172 -1.86 4.88 -11.84
C LEU A 172 -0.98 4.33 -10.72
N GLY A 173 0.31 4.18 -10.97
CA GLY A 173 1.17 3.66 -9.92
C GLY A 173 2.61 3.50 -10.33
N GLY A 174 3.33 2.74 -9.52
CA GLY A 174 4.73 2.44 -9.76
C GLY A 174 5.26 1.39 -8.79
N GLY A 175 6.40 0.83 -9.13
CA GLY A 175 6.96 -0.24 -8.32
C GLY A 175 8.38 -0.61 -8.69
N LEU A 176 8.85 -1.64 -8.01
CA LEU A 176 10.10 -2.33 -8.28
C LEU A 176 9.82 -3.80 -8.60
N GLU A 177 10.52 -4.32 -9.59
CA GLU A 177 10.54 -5.75 -9.89
C GLU A 177 11.98 -6.24 -9.85
N ALA A 178 12.27 -7.24 -9.02
CA ALA A 178 13.59 -7.80 -8.82
C ALA A 178 13.64 -9.26 -9.26
N VAL A 179 14.71 -9.65 -9.93
CA VAL A 179 14.98 -11.05 -10.24
C VAL A 179 15.35 -11.79 -8.96
N LEU A 180 14.68 -12.92 -8.68
CA LEU A 180 14.96 -13.76 -7.53
C LEU A 180 15.97 -14.87 -7.87
N ALA A 181 15.63 -15.64 -8.91
CA ALA A 181 16.47 -16.73 -9.41
C ALA A 181 15.95 -17.23 -10.76
N GLY A 182 16.84 -17.47 -11.72
CA GLY A 182 16.46 -18.04 -13.02
C GLY A 182 15.41 -17.18 -13.71
N ASN A 183 14.23 -17.72 -13.93
CA ASN A 183 13.10 -17.04 -14.58
C ASN A 183 12.10 -16.38 -13.62
N TRP A 184 12.36 -16.42 -12.34
CA TRP A 184 11.46 -15.89 -11.33
C TRP A 184 11.83 -14.47 -10.93
N THR A 185 10.81 -13.61 -10.88
CA THR A 185 10.91 -12.24 -10.38
C THR A 185 9.91 -12.00 -9.26
N LEU A 186 10.23 -11.08 -8.37
CA LEU A 186 9.31 -10.54 -7.37
C LEU A 186 8.99 -9.10 -7.77
N LYS A 187 7.72 -8.82 -7.83
CA LYS A 187 7.15 -7.52 -8.14
C LYS A 187 6.52 -6.96 -6.88
N SER A 188 6.80 -5.70 -6.55
CA SER A 188 6.12 -4.92 -5.51
C SER A 188 5.76 -3.57 -6.07
N GLU A 189 4.46 -3.25 -6.08
CA GLU A 189 3.95 -2.03 -6.71
C GLU A 189 2.78 -1.45 -5.91
N TYR A 190 2.68 -0.14 -5.97
CA TYR A 190 1.53 0.61 -5.52
C TYR A 190 0.65 0.96 -6.72
N ARG A 191 -0.67 0.86 -6.53
CA ARG A 191 -1.68 1.32 -7.47
C ARG A 191 -2.68 2.23 -6.77
N TYR A 192 -2.86 3.42 -7.31
CA TYR A 192 -3.99 4.29 -7.06
C TYR A 192 -5.03 4.02 -8.14
N GLY A 193 -6.25 3.72 -7.75
CA GLY A 193 -7.38 3.56 -8.66
C GLY A 193 -8.43 4.60 -8.39
N GLN A 194 -9.11 5.09 -9.44
CA GLN A 194 -10.27 5.97 -9.31
C GLN A 194 -11.39 5.46 -10.19
N TYR A 195 -12.59 5.40 -9.61
CA TYR A 195 -13.78 4.80 -10.20
C TYR A 195 -14.97 5.73 -10.05
N ASP A 196 -15.76 5.84 -11.12
CA ASP A 196 -17.05 6.53 -11.12
C ASP A 196 -18.14 5.48 -10.83
N LEU A 197 -18.74 5.54 -9.65
CA LEU A 197 -19.83 4.66 -9.24
C LEU A 197 -21.19 5.17 -9.74
N GLY A 198 -21.23 6.37 -10.29
CA GLY A 198 -22.42 7.00 -10.84
C GLY A 198 -23.40 7.48 -9.78
N ASN A 199 -24.65 7.60 -10.18
CA ASN A 199 -25.68 8.29 -9.39
C ASN A 199 -26.82 7.36 -8.90
N PHE A 200 -26.70 6.05 -9.06
CA PHE A 200 -27.67 5.02 -8.66
C PHE A 200 -29.12 5.32 -9.12
N GLY A 201 -29.27 6.00 -10.27
CA GLY A 201 -30.57 6.36 -10.83
C GLY A 201 -31.21 7.61 -10.22
N LEU A 202 -30.50 8.32 -9.34
CA LEU A 202 -30.97 9.57 -8.70
C LEU A 202 -30.60 10.83 -9.49
N GLY A 203 -30.01 10.67 -10.68
CA GLY A 203 -29.60 11.76 -11.57
C GLY A 203 -28.55 12.65 -10.90
N SER A 204 -28.64 13.96 -11.10
CA SER A 204 -27.70 14.91 -10.49
C SER A 204 -27.91 15.13 -8.97
N PHE A 205 -28.77 14.33 -8.33
CA PHE A 205 -28.99 14.43 -6.88
C PHE A 205 -27.85 13.83 -6.09
N LEU A 206 -27.31 12.71 -6.55
CA LEU A 206 -26.24 11.94 -5.92
C LEU A 206 -25.12 11.71 -6.93
N ASP A 207 -23.89 11.91 -6.51
CA ASP A 207 -22.67 11.55 -7.22
C ASP A 207 -21.78 10.77 -6.27
N VAL A 208 -21.26 9.62 -6.70
CA VAL A 208 -20.42 8.78 -5.87
C VAL A 208 -19.18 8.38 -6.67
N GLU A 209 -18.04 8.78 -6.18
CA GLU A 209 -16.72 8.35 -6.68
C GLU A 209 -16.03 7.47 -5.65
N SER A 210 -15.16 6.60 -6.11
CA SER A 210 -14.33 5.79 -5.22
C SER A 210 -12.87 5.83 -5.64
N SER A 211 -11.99 5.97 -4.67
CA SER A 211 -10.56 5.79 -4.86
C SER A 211 -10.06 4.54 -4.13
N THR A 212 -8.99 3.94 -4.63
CA THR A 212 -8.33 2.80 -3.98
C THR A 212 -6.84 3.04 -3.87
N HIS A 213 -6.28 2.74 -2.70
CA HIS A 213 -4.85 2.76 -2.42
C HIS A 213 -4.41 1.33 -2.16
N THR A 214 -3.81 0.67 -3.13
CA THR A 214 -3.48 -0.75 -3.03
C THR A 214 -1.99 -1.01 -3.19
N PHE A 215 -1.46 -1.90 -2.38
CA PHE A 215 -0.12 -2.44 -2.51
C PHE A 215 -0.19 -3.89 -2.97
N HIS A 216 0.53 -4.19 -4.05
CA HIS A 216 0.55 -5.48 -4.70
C HIS A 216 1.93 -6.12 -4.58
N THR A 217 1.97 -7.39 -4.25
CA THR A 217 3.20 -8.20 -4.30
C THR A 217 2.92 -9.49 -5.06
N ALA A 218 3.72 -9.78 -6.10
CA ALA A 218 3.52 -10.95 -6.94
C ALA A 218 4.83 -11.61 -7.34
N LEU A 219 4.82 -12.93 -7.34
CA LEU A 219 5.85 -13.75 -7.98
C LEU A 219 5.48 -13.94 -9.45
N ALA A 220 6.39 -13.60 -10.35
CA ALA A 220 6.18 -13.78 -11.77
C ALA A 220 7.21 -14.74 -12.37
N TYR A 221 6.75 -15.60 -13.28
CA TYR A 221 7.59 -16.46 -14.09
C TYR A 221 7.68 -15.92 -15.51
N ARG A 222 8.90 -15.61 -15.99
CA ARG A 222 9.16 -15.05 -17.31
C ARG A 222 9.58 -16.13 -18.29
N PHE A 223 8.80 -16.30 -19.35
CA PHE A 223 9.12 -17.23 -20.42
C PHE A 223 10.24 -16.64 -21.28
N GLY A 224 11.38 -17.32 -21.33
CA GLY A 224 12.58 -16.81 -22.01
C GLY A 224 13.42 -15.83 -21.17
N GLY A 225 13.06 -15.62 -19.91
CA GLY A 225 13.92 -15.00 -18.90
C GLY A 225 15.19 -15.83 -18.71
N GLY A 226 16.14 -15.28 -17.99
CA GLY A 226 17.39 -15.96 -17.66
C GLY A 226 18.60 -15.04 -17.81
N ALA A 227 19.73 -15.53 -17.29
CA ALA A 227 20.96 -14.77 -17.28
C ALA A 227 21.44 -14.51 -18.73
N THR A 228 21.78 -13.28 -19.02
CA THR A 228 22.45 -12.83 -20.24
C THR A 228 23.77 -12.19 -19.87
N ALA A 229 24.66 -11.98 -20.85
CA ALA A 229 25.80 -11.10 -20.62
C ALA A 229 25.26 -9.70 -20.27
N ALA A 230 25.75 -9.11 -19.17
CA ALA A 230 25.34 -7.76 -18.80
C ALA A 230 25.67 -6.79 -19.93
N ALA A 231 24.73 -5.93 -20.25
CA ALA A 231 24.99 -4.82 -21.16
C ALA A 231 26.11 -3.95 -20.58
N ALA A 232 27.00 -3.45 -21.43
CA ALA A 232 28.12 -2.60 -21.06
C ALA A 232 27.69 -1.28 -20.36
N ALA A 233 26.39 -0.97 -20.39
CA ALA A 233 25.79 0.19 -19.73
C ALA A 233 25.81 0.13 -18.20
N PHE A 234 26.01 -1.03 -17.58
CA PHE A 234 26.02 -1.18 -16.13
C PHE A 234 27.45 -1.27 -15.61
N ALA A 235 27.91 -0.22 -14.94
CA ALA A 235 29.10 -0.35 -14.09
C ALA A 235 28.77 -1.32 -12.96
N PRO A 236 29.69 -2.21 -12.58
CA PRO A 236 29.48 -3.07 -11.42
C PRO A 236 29.33 -2.17 -10.19
N VAL A 237 28.14 -2.23 -9.56
CA VAL A 237 27.87 -1.58 -8.26
C VAL A 237 28.21 -2.62 -7.21
N SER A 238 29.08 -2.28 -6.28
CA SER A 238 29.35 -3.07 -5.08
C SER A 238 28.79 -2.30 -3.88
N TYR A 239 27.62 -2.69 -3.41
CA TYR A 239 26.97 -2.09 -2.26
C TYR A 239 26.87 -3.10 -1.12
N ASP A 240 27.36 -2.73 0.04
CA ASP A 240 27.11 -3.47 1.26
C ASP A 240 25.94 -2.81 1.99
N PHE A 241 24.85 -3.55 2.19
CA PHE A 241 23.67 -3.06 2.89
C PHE A 241 23.92 -2.76 4.37
N ALA A 242 24.98 -3.31 5.00
CA ALA A 242 25.33 -3.00 6.39
C ALA A 242 25.90 -1.59 6.53
N GLY A 243 25.59 -0.91 7.64
CA GLY A 243 26.11 0.40 8.00
C GLY A 243 25.05 1.43 8.33
N LEU A 244 25.50 2.65 8.65
CA LEU A 244 24.64 3.80 8.95
C LEU A 244 24.11 4.44 7.67
N LYS A 245 22.81 4.66 7.63
CA LYS A 245 22.11 5.28 6.49
C LYS A 245 21.25 6.43 6.95
N VAL A 246 21.11 7.42 6.09
CA VAL A 246 20.07 8.45 6.16
C VAL A 246 19.23 8.38 4.90
N GLY A 247 17.95 8.64 5.01
CA GLY A 247 17.04 8.54 3.88
C GLY A 247 16.05 9.69 3.80
N ILE A 248 15.53 9.85 2.59
CA ILE A 248 14.36 10.68 2.30
C ILE A 248 13.36 9.85 1.53
N ALA A 249 12.09 10.05 1.77
CA ALA A 249 11.02 9.42 1.00
C ALA A 249 9.86 10.39 0.79
N GLY A 250 9.08 10.12 -0.25
CA GLY A 250 7.74 10.64 -0.42
C GLY A 250 6.78 9.48 -0.56
N GLY A 251 5.55 9.67 -0.13
CA GLY A 251 4.57 8.61 -0.15
C GLY A 251 3.16 9.10 -0.33
N LEU A 252 2.30 8.14 -0.61
CA LEU A 252 0.85 8.28 -0.63
C LEU A 252 0.26 7.31 0.37
N GLY A 253 -0.90 7.64 0.89
CA GLY A 253 -1.57 6.75 1.82
C GLY A 253 -3.03 7.08 2.03
N ALA A 254 -3.69 6.14 2.68
CA ALA A 254 -5.04 6.26 3.16
C ALA A 254 -5.08 6.00 4.66
N VAL A 255 -5.98 6.67 5.34
CA VAL A 255 -6.36 6.42 6.73
C VAL A 255 -7.79 5.89 6.75
N VAL A 256 -8.06 4.93 7.61
CA VAL A 256 -9.41 4.45 7.90
C VAL A 256 -9.61 4.52 9.41
N HIS A 257 -10.67 5.22 9.85
CA HIS A 257 -11.08 5.27 11.25
C HIS A 257 -12.26 4.33 11.47
N GLU A 258 -12.04 3.30 12.27
CA GLU A 258 -13.14 2.52 12.81
C GLU A 258 -13.76 3.30 13.99
N LEU A 259 -15.06 3.51 13.93
CA LEU A 259 -15.83 4.15 15.00
C LEU A 259 -16.58 3.12 15.82
N ASP A 260 -16.30 3.08 17.11
CA ASP A 260 -17.11 2.38 18.11
C ASP A 260 -18.04 3.38 18.79
N ILE A 261 -19.35 3.16 18.66
CA ILE A 261 -20.38 4.05 19.20
C ILE A 261 -21.13 3.34 20.31
N LEU A 262 -21.25 3.99 21.47
CA LEU A 262 -21.93 3.51 22.66
C LEU A 262 -21.38 2.16 23.16
N GLY A 263 -20.06 1.96 23.11
CA GLY A 263 -19.39 0.76 23.61
C GLY A 263 -19.76 -0.50 22.84
N GLY A 264 -19.80 -0.42 21.52
CA GLY A 264 -20.04 -1.53 20.58
C GLY A 264 -21.50 -1.75 20.22
N ILE A 265 -22.41 -0.80 20.53
CA ILE A 265 -23.79 -0.87 20.02
C ILE A 265 -23.83 -0.57 18.52
N ALA A 266 -22.99 0.31 18.03
CA ALA A 266 -22.78 0.50 16.60
C ALA A 266 -21.28 0.59 16.29
N ASN A 267 -20.84 -0.16 15.30
CA ASN A 267 -19.50 -0.13 14.76
C ASN A 267 -19.57 0.28 13.29
N PHE A 268 -18.77 1.28 12.94
CA PHE A 268 -18.60 1.73 11.57
C PHE A 268 -17.11 1.80 11.24
N ASN A 269 -16.62 0.90 10.42
CA ASN A 269 -15.21 0.89 10.00
C ASN A 269 -15.01 1.68 8.71
N GLY A 270 -15.53 2.87 8.65
CA GLY A 270 -15.72 3.51 7.37
C GLY A 270 -15.49 5.00 7.33
N ILE A 271 -14.77 5.63 8.26
CA ILE A 271 -14.32 7.00 8.02
C ILE A 271 -12.92 6.95 7.44
N GLY A 272 -12.83 7.18 6.13
CA GLY A 272 -11.60 7.11 5.36
C GLY A 272 -11.09 8.48 4.92
N GLY A 273 -9.81 8.57 4.64
CA GLY A 273 -9.17 9.74 4.06
C GLY A 273 -7.94 9.34 3.29
N GLU A 274 -7.48 10.23 2.42
CA GLU A 274 -6.30 9.97 1.59
C GLU A 274 -5.39 11.19 1.52
N GLY A 275 -4.14 10.99 1.11
CA GLY A 275 -3.23 12.10 0.93
C GLY A 275 -1.79 11.69 0.69
N ALA A 276 -0.89 12.67 0.78
CA ALA A 276 0.53 12.50 0.54
C ALA A 276 1.36 12.92 1.76
N PHE A 277 2.57 12.38 1.83
CA PHE A 277 3.51 12.74 2.90
C PHE A 277 4.96 12.75 2.41
N GLY A 278 5.80 13.49 3.14
CA GLY A 278 7.25 13.41 3.08
C GLY A 278 7.82 12.73 4.31
N GLU A 279 8.99 12.10 4.18
CA GLU A 279 9.64 11.37 5.28
C GLU A 279 11.14 11.57 5.24
N VAL A 280 11.75 11.67 6.42
CA VAL A 280 13.21 11.54 6.61
C VAL A 280 13.49 10.38 7.54
N SER A 281 14.59 9.69 7.32
CA SER A 281 14.94 8.50 8.11
C SER A 281 16.42 8.45 8.47
N ILE A 282 16.69 7.75 9.56
CA ILE A 282 18.03 7.35 9.97
C ILE A 282 17.96 5.89 10.43
N GLY A 283 18.89 5.07 9.98
CA GLY A 283 18.90 3.65 10.35
C GLY A 283 20.29 3.05 10.32
N TYR A 284 20.44 1.96 11.03
CA TYR A 284 21.65 1.15 11.04
C TYR A 284 21.34 -0.31 10.74
N ASP A 285 22.02 -0.86 9.74
CA ASP A 285 21.88 -2.23 9.33
C ASP A 285 23.11 -3.05 9.69
N PHE A 286 22.89 -4.30 10.05
CA PHE A 286 23.89 -5.30 10.41
C PHE A 286 23.82 -6.49 9.47
N ARG A 287 24.94 -6.96 8.96
CA ARG A 287 25.02 -8.23 8.26
C ARG A 287 25.12 -9.37 9.29
N ILE A 288 24.01 -10.09 9.48
CA ILE A 288 23.92 -11.18 10.48
C ILE A 288 24.29 -12.55 9.92
N ALA A 289 24.24 -12.72 8.60
CA ALA A 289 24.69 -13.89 7.85
C ALA A 289 25.05 -13.47 6.41
N PRO A 290 25.62 -14.32 5.58
CA PRO A 290 26.12 -13.93 4.24
C PRO A 290 25.14 -13.11 3.40
N ASN A 291 23.84 -13.46 3.40
CA ASN A 291 22.81 -12.78 2.62
C ASN A 291 21.71 -12.17 3.51
N TRP A 292 21.89 -12.17 4.83
CA TRP A 292 20.87 -11.68 5.76
C TRP A 292 21.30 -10.38 6.40
N ILE A 293 20.43 -9.39 6.29
CA ILE A 293 20.56 -8.06 6.87
C ILE A 293 19.47 -7.88 7.92
N ALA A 294 19.86 -7.49 9.12
CA ALA A 294 18.92 -7.02 10.15
C ALA A 294 19.25 -5.56 10.47
N GLY A 295 18.24 -4.75 10.76
CA GLY A 295 18.45 -3.34 11.03
C GLY A 295 17.41 -2.73 11.94
N VAL A 296 17.72 -1.52 12.38
CA VAL A 296 16.79 -0.64 13.10
C VAL A 296 16.77 0.71 12.40
N GLN A 297 15.60 1.34 12.36
CA GLN A 297 15.40 2.61 11.68
C GLN A 297 14.42 3.47 12.47
N ALA A 298 14.68 4.75 12.53
CA ALA A 298 13.76 5.76 13.02
C ALA A 298 13.40 6.69 11.86
N ASP A 299 12.12 7.01 11.75
CA ASP A 299 11.55 7.84 10.70
C ASP A 299 10.76 8.99 11.32
N TYR A 300 10.74 10.11 10.62
CA TYR A 300 9.81 11.21 10.86
C TYR A 300 9.11 11.54 9.55
N ARG A 301 7.77 11.56 9.58
CA ARG A 301 6.92 11.91 8.43
C ARG A 301 6.10 13.15 8.72
N TRP A 302 5.75 13.87 7.66
CA TRP A 302 4.81 14.99 7.67
C TRP A 302 3.99 14.96 6.39
N GLY A 303 2.71 15.29 6.47
CA GLY A 303 1.82 15.15 5.31
C GLY A 303 0.46 15.79 5.51
N ASN A 304 -0.46 15.36 4.67
CA ASN A 304 -1.83 15.83 4.64
C ASN A 304 -2.81 14.69 4.30
N ILE A 305 -2.64 13.53 4.95
CA ILE A 305 -3.62 12.46 4.79
C ILE A 305 -4.85 12.89 5.59
N SER A 306 -5.94 13.24 4.90
CA SER A 306 -7.12 13.85 5.53
C SER A 306 -8.43 13.22 5.08
N THR A 307 -9.38 13.27 6.00
CA THR A 307 -10.80 13.03 5.78
C THR A 307 -11.51 14.36 5.83
N ASP A 308 -12.26 14.74 4.79
CA ASP A 308 -12.88 16.04 4.68
C ASP A 308 -14.41 15.91 4.58
N LEU A 309 -15.11 16.72 5.35
CA LEU A 309 -16.56 16.92 5.30
C LEU A 309 -16.85 18.39 4.95
N ASP A 310 -17.36 18.63 3.75
CA ASP A 310 -17.79 19.96 3.28
C ASP A 310 -19.31 20.06 3.30
N LEU A 311 -19.83 20.90 4.17
CA LEU A 311 -21.21 21.35 4.27
C LEU A 311 -21.28 22.88 4.11
N SER A 312 -20.46 23.43 3.21
CA SER A 312 -20.31 24.89 3.04
C SER A 312 -21.63 25.59 2.72
N GLY A 313 -22.58 24.90 2.06
CA GLY A 313 -23.94 25.38 1.88
C GLY A 313 -24.73 25.58 3.17
N LEU A 314 -24.34 24.95 4.27
CA LEU A 314 -24.90 25.12 5.62
C LEU A 314 -23.95 25.91 6.54
N GLY A 315 -22.77 26.32 6.04
CA GLY A 315 -21.74 27.05 6.78
C GLY A 315 -20.98 26.20 7.77
N PHE A 316 -20.81 24.90 7.47
CA PHE A 316 -20.06 23.95 8.28
C PHE A 316 -19.07 23.18 7.41
N ASP A 317 -17.81 23.12 7.84
CA ASP A 317 -16.75 22.30 7.28
C ASP A 317 -16.01 21.62 8.44
N ALA A 318 -15.53 20.39 8.24
CA ALA A 318 -14.70 19.67 9.19
C ALA A 318 -13.67 18.82 8.45
N SER A 319 -12.45 18.73 8.98
CA SER A 319 -11.42 17.83 8.48
C SER A 319 -10.66 17.19 9.60
N ILE A 320 -10.30 15.90 9.44
CA ILE A 320 -9.38 15.18 10.31
C ILE A 320 -8.13 14.90 9.50
N THR A 321 -7.00 15.44 9.91
CA THR A 321 -5.72 15.32 9.21
C THR A 321 -4.69 14.59 10.05
N ALA A 322 -4.07 13.55 9.48
CA ALA A 322 -2.84 12.97 9.98
C ALA A 322 -1.65 13.79 9.45
N ASP A 323 -1.19 14.76 10.23
CA ASP A 323 -0.26 15.79 9.78
C ASP A 323 1.21 15.40 9.98
N HIS A 324 1.58 14.79 11.11
CA HIS A 324 2.94 14.32 11.37
C HIS A 324 2.99 13.07 12.26
N GLY A 325 4.08 12.32 12.15
CA GLY A 325 4.27 11.13 12.95
C GLY A 325 5.72 10.64 12.89
N TYR A 326 6.03 9.66 13.71
CA TYR A 326 7.35 9.02 13.72
C TYR A 326 7.23 7.52 13.98
N ASP A 327 8.15 6.76 13.42
CA ASP A 327 8.19 5.31 13.56
C ASP A 327 9.55 4.88 14.12
N LEU A 328 9.53 3.82 14.92
CA LEU A 328 10.73 3.08 15.31
C LEU A 328 10.54 1.63 14.89
N ILE A 329 11.30 1.19 13.89
CA ILE A 329 11.12 -0.10 13.26
C ILE A 329 12.38 -0.95 13.32
N ALA A 330 12.18 -2.27 13.38
CA ALA A 330 13.17 -3.28 13.07
C ALA A 330 12.88 -3.86 11.68
N ARG A 331 13.92 -4.17 10.92
CA ARG A 331 13.80 -4.81 9.61
C ARG A 331 14.68 -6.03 9.50
N LEU A 332 14.20 -7.01 8.73
CA LEU A 332 14.93 -8.20 8.38
C LEU A 332 14.84 -8.43 6.87
N GLY A 333 15.98 -8.46 6.20
CA GLY A 333 16.05 -8.55 4.76
C GLY A 333 16.95 -9.70 4.28
N TYR A 334 16.66 -10.14 3.07
CA TYR A 334 17.46 -11.10 2.35
C TYR A 334 17.98 -10.48 1.04
N GLU A 335 19.28 -10.50 0.87
CA GLU A 335 19.96 -10.01 -0.31
C GLU A 335 19.89 -11.07 -1.41
N VAL A 336 19.05 -10.80 -2.43
CA VAL A 336 18.82 -11.73 -3.55
C VAL A 336 19.95 -11.67 -4.58
N TYR A 337 20.54 -10.48 -4.72
CA TYR A 337 21.75 -10.20 -5.50
C TYR A 337 22.58 -9.16 -4.74
N ASP A 338 23.85 -8.99 -5.08
CA ASP A 338 24.77 -8.06 -4.41
C ASP A 338 24.27 -6.61 -4.33
N ASN A 339 23.15 -6.28 -4.97
CA ASN A 339 22.61 -4.94 -5.08
C ASN A 339 21.08 -4.83 -4.88
N THR A 340 20.43 -5.90 -4.42
CA THR A 340 18.97 -5.89 -4.18
C THR A 340 18.63 -6.62 -2.89
N LEU A 341 17.94 -5.94 -1.99
CA LEU A 341 17.47 -6.43 -0.70
C LEU A 341 15.94 -6.48 -0.70
N ILE A 342 15.36 -7.62 -0.35
CA ILE A 342 13.94 -7.79 -0.05
C ILE A 342 13.82 -7.91 1.45
N TYR A 343 12.92 -7.15 2.07
CA TYR A 343 12.82 -7.12 3.52
C TYR A 343 11.38 -6.99 4.01
N GLY A 344 11.17 -7.52 5.21
CA GLY A 344 10.02 -7.22 6.04
C GLY A 344 10.43 -6.32 7.20
N LEU A 345 9.49 -5.58 7.75
CA LEU A 345 9.68 -4.70 8.88
C LEU A 345 8.50 -4.74 9.85
N ALA A 346 8.77 -4.42 11.10
CA ALA A 346 7.75 -4.20 12.12
C ALA A 346 8.27 -3.28 13.21
N GLY A 347 7.38 -2.59 13.90
CA GLY A 347 7.77 -1.67 14.96
C GLY A 347 6.60 -0.94 15.59
N MET A 348 6.93 0.18 16.22
CA MET A 348 5.99 1.11 16.84
C MET A 348 5.86 2.35 15.98
N SER A 349 4.66 2.89 15.93
CA SER A 349 4.31 4.12 15.21
C SER A 349 3.57 5.06 16.14
N TRP A 350 3.86 6.34 16.03
CA TRP A 350 3.19 7.45 16.71
C TRP A 350 2.68 8.42 15.66
N GLN A 351 1.44 8.85 15.81
CA GLN A 351 0.76 9.74 14.87
C GLN A 351 0.06 10.86 15.62
N HIS A 352 0.19 12.06 15.10
CA HIS A 352 -0.58 13.22 15.48
C HIS A 352 -1.74 13.42 14.51
N PHE A 353 -2.95 13.59 15.05
CA PHE A 353 -4.14 13.92 14.31
C PHE A 353 -4.66 15.29 14.73
N GLN A 354 -5.15 16.03 13.77
CA GLN A 354 -5.75 17.35 13.95
C GLN A 354 -7.16 17.36 13.39
N LEU A 355 -8.13 17.71 14.21
CA LEU A 355 -9.51 18.00 13.81
C LEU A 355 -9.67 19.51 13.71
N ASP A 356 -9.90 20.00 12.50
CA ASP A 356 -10.25 21.38 12.23
C ASP A 356 -11.72 21.50 11.88
N THR A 357 -12.41 22.50 12.42
CA THR A 357 -13.81 22.76 12.06
C THR A 357 -14.07 24.25 11.80
N SER A 358 -15.06 24.56 10.98
CA SER A 358 -15.53 25.93 10.78
C SER A 358 -16.29 26.50 11.97
N ILE A 359 -16.61 25.68 12.98
CA ILE A 359 -17.25 26.12 14.25
C ILE A 359 -16.18 26.59 15.21
N SER A 360 -16.16 27.89 15.49
CA SER A 360 -15.18 28.48 16.41
C SER A 360 -15.19 27.79 17.78
N GLY A 361 -14.03 27.23 18.17
CA GLY A 361 -13.81 26.61 19.47
C GLY A 361 -14.05 25.09 19.51
N ILE A 362 -14.19 24.44 18.35
CA ILE A 362 -14.24 22.99 18.20
C ILE A 362 -13.06 22.54 17.31
N ASP A 363 -11.86 22.88 17.74
CA ASP A 363 -10.64 22.32 17.16
C ASP A 363 -10.04 21.39 18.22
N TYR A 364 -9.57 20.21 17.79
CA TYR A 364 -9.06 19.20 18.70
C TYR A 364 -7.86 18.49 18.09
N ASP A 365 -6.76 18.43 18.84
CA ASP A 365 -5.54 17.76 18.46
C ASP A 365 -5.29 16.59 19.42
N TRP A 366 -4.84 15.45 18.90
CA TRP A 366 -4.46 14.31 19.74
C TRP A 366 -3.29 13.54 19.17
N ASP A 367 -2.53 12.92 20.07
CA ASP A 367 -1.46 12.00 19.76
C ASP A 367 -1.89 10.58 20.08
N THR A 368 -1.66 9.67 19.15
CA THR A 368 -1.89 8.25 19.36
C THR A 368 -0.64 7.44 19.04
N HIS A 369 -0.58 6.20 19.50
CA HIS A 369 0.50 5.28 19.20
C HIS A 369 -0.07 3.90 18.88
N GLY A 370 0.76 3.10 18.20
CA GLY A 370 0.34 1.78 17.79
C GLY A 370 1.48 0.98 17.21
N TRP A 371 1.15 -0.07 16.53
CA TRP A 371 2.13 -0.91 15.84
C TRP A 371 2.11 -0.64 14.33
N THR A 372 3.25 -0.91 13.70
CA THR A 372 3.38 -0.88 12.23
C THR A 372 4.07 -2.13 11.74
N ALA A 373 3.66 -2.63 10.58
CA ALA A 373 4.33 -3.71 9.88
C ALA A 373 4.32 -3.46 8.37
N GLY A 374 5.30 -4.00 7.66
CA GLY A 374 5.41 -3.76 6.24
C GLY A 374 6.45 -4.60 5.54
N ALA A 375 6.62 -4.33 4.26
CA ALA A 375 7.62 -4.98 3.42
C ALA A 375 8.10 -4.06 2.32
N GLY A 376 9.29 -4.31 1.79
CA GLY A 376 9.85 -3.51 0.72
C GLY A 376 10.93 -4.19 -0.09
N ILE A 377 11.26 -3.54 -1.20
CA ILE A 377 12.42 -3.84 -2.04
C ILE A 377 13.33 -2.62 -2.04
N GLU A 378 14.61 -2.83 -1.77
CA GLU A 378 15.65 -1.80 -1.82
C GLU A 378 16.73 -2.21 -2.81
N ALA A 379 17.06 -1.35 -3.77
CA ALA A 379 18.04 -1.60 -4.82
C ALA A 379 19.15 -0.56 -4.79
N ALA A 380 20.39 -1.01 -4.88
CA ALA A 380 21.55 -0.12 -4.91
C ALA A 380 21.68 0.56 -6.28
N LEU A 381 21.69 1.88 -6.29
CA LEU A 381 21.93 2.71 -7.47
C LEU A 381 23.43 3.01 -7.67
N SER A 382 24.16 3.04 -6.58
CA SER A 382 25.62 3.27 -6.51
C SER A 382 26.20 2.64 -5.26
N ASP A 383 27.49 2.75 -5.05
CA ASP A 383 28.18 2.28 -3.83
C ASP A 383 27.73 2.97 -2.54
N ARG A 384 26.89 4.02 -2.63
CA ARG A 384 26.38 4.74 -1.45
C ARG A 384 24.90 5.05 -1.47
N VAL A 385 24.23 4.92 -2.59
CA VAL A 385 22.82 5.31 -2.75
C VAL A 385 21.98 4.10 -3.09
N THR A 386 20.87 3.95 -2.38
CA THR A 386 19.82 2.97 -2.71
C THR A 386 18.50 3.67 -3.00
N ALA A 387 17.65 3.01 -3.80
CA ALA A 387 16.24 3.35 -3.94
C ALA A 387 15.38 2.25 -3.34
N LYS A 388 14.25 2.63 -2.71
CA LYS A 388 13.31 1.68 -2.12
C LYS A 388 11.87 1.97 -2.51
N VAL A 389 11.09 0.90 -2.59
CA VAL A 389 9.63 0.92 -2.52
C VAL A 389 9.23 0.10 -1.31
N GLU A 390 8.44 0.69 -0.43
CA GLU A 390 8.09 0.10 0.86
C GLU A 390 6.63 0.39 1.17
N TYR A 391 5.90 -0.63 1.59
CA TYR A 391 4.56 -0.51 2.13
C TYR A 391 4.60 -0.67 3.64
N ARG A 392 3.77 0.13 4.34
CA ARG A 392 3.49 -0.03 5.77
C ARG A 392 2.01 0.06 6.04
N TYR A 393 1.54 -0.86 6.85
CA TYR A 393 0.30 -0.79 7.59
C TYR A 393 0.62 -0.35 9.01
N ALA A 394 -0.17 0.54 9.57
CA ALA A 394 -0.12 0.91 10.98
C ALA A 394 -1.53 0.89 11.56
N GLU A 395 -1.67 0.41 12.78
CA GLU A 395 -2.91 0.43 13.55
C GLU A 395 -2.59 1.11 14.89
N TYR A 396 -3.41 2.07 15.24
CA TYR A 396 -3.19 2.92 16.40
C TYR A 396 -4.21 2.63 17.50
N ASP A 397 -3.85 2.97 18.73
CA ASP A 397 -4.78 2.90 19.86
C ASP A 397 -5.95 3.87 19.64
N GLY A 398 -7.15 3.45 20.05
CA GLY A 398 -8.36 4.26 19.93
C GLY A 398 -8.33 5.50 20.83
N GLU A 399 -8.93 6.58 20.34
CA GLU A 399 -9.16 7.81 21.09
C GLU A 399 -10.64 7.92 21.47
N ASP A 400 -10.89 8.13 22.77
CA ASP A 400 -12.24 8.32 23.32
C ASP A 400 -12.56 9.82 23.40
N PHE A 401 -13.39 10.31 22.47
CA PHE A 401 -13.72 11.73 22.32
C PHE A 401 -14.67 12.27 23.38
N GLU A 402 -15.33 11.41 24.17
CA GLU A 402 -16.18 11.84 25.28
C GLU A 402 -15.95 10.97 26.52
N SER A 403 -15.87 11.61 27.69
CA SER A 403 -15.73 10.92 28.97
C SER A 403 -16.92 10.00 29.23
N GLY A 404 -16.79 8.71 28.89
CA GLY A 404 -17.80 7.70 29.10
C GLY A 404 -17.93 6.63 28.03
N GLY A 405 -17.02 6.60 27.02
CA GLY A 405 -17.03 5.55 25.98
C GLY A 405 -18.23 5.65 25.05
N ILE A 406 -18.67 6.89 24.74
CA ILE A 406 -19.80 7.10 23.81
C ILE A 406 -19.32 7.03 22.37
N LEU A 407 -18.11 7.50 22.09
CA LEU A 407 -17.50 7.50 20.76
C LEU A 407 -16.00 7.27 20.88
N GLU A 408 -15.53 6.19 20.31
CA GLU A 408 -14.10 5.86 20.17
C GLU A 408 -13.77 5.77 18.69
N ALA A 409 -12.64 6.36 18.26
CA ALA A 409 -12.13 6.21 16.93
C ALA A 409 -10.79 5.47 16.96
N ILE A 410 -10.68 4.40 16.18
CA ILE A 410 -9.48 3.57 16.06
C ILE A 410 -8.91 3.75 14.65
N PRO A 411 -7.82 4.52 14.50
CA PRO A 411 -7.25 4.77 13.17
C PRO A 411 -6.36 3.62 12.69
N SER A 412 -6.47 3.27 11.42
CA SER A 412 -5.49 2.49 10.68
C SER A 412 -4.93 3.29 9.49
N MET A 413 -3.70 3.03 9.08
CA MET A 413 -3.08 3.71 7.95
C MET A 413 -2.40 2.72 7.00
N HIS A 414 -2.69 2.87 5.70
CA HIS A 414 -2.03 2.20 4.60
C HIS A 414 -1.14 3.19 3.87
N THR A 415 0.15 3.00 3.89
CA THR A 415 1.09 3.94 3.28
C THR A 415 2.11 3.25 2.38
N VAL A 416 2.41 3.86 1.24
CA VAL A 416 3.48 3.44 0.34
C VAL A 416 4.53 4.54 0.22
N ARG A 417 5.78 4.15 0.29
CA ARG A 417 6.95 5.01 0.29
C ARG A 417 7.83 4.74 -0.91
N PHE A 418 8.21 5.79 -1.61
CA PHE A 418 9.25 5.80 -2.63
C PHE A 418 10.42 6.60 -2.08
N GLY A 419 11.52 5.94 -1.78
CA GLY A 419 12.61 6.56 -1.03
C GLY A 419 13.99 6.36 -1.63
N LEU A 420 14.89 7.25 -1.25
CA LEU A 420 16.33 7.15 -1.48
C LEU A 420 17.03 7.12 -0.13
N SER A 421 18.04 6.25 0.00
CA SER A 421 18.89 6.21 1.18
C SER A 421 20.34 6.42 0.80
N TYR A 422 21.07 7.13 1.66
CA TYR A 422 22.50 7.38 1.50
C TYR A 422 23.27 6.73 2.65
N LYS A 423 24.22 5.87 2.32
CA LYS A 423 25.10 5.20 3.26
C LYS A 423 26.23 6.16 3.66
N ILE A 424 26.35 6.40 4.96
CA ILE A 424 27.37 7.31 5.52
C ILE A 424 28.70 6.57 5.67
N PHE A 425 28.69 5.36 6.24
CA PHE A 425 29.85 4.47 6.38
C PHE A 425 29.45 3.01 6.60
#